data_d74f125b8b1dcf4aeeac45918cb943d0
#
_entry.id   d74f125b8b1dcf4aeeac45918cb943d0
#
_cell.length_a   1.000
_cell.length_b   1.000
_cell.length_c   1.000
_cell.angle_alpha   90.00
_cell.angle_beta   90.00
_cell.angle_gamma   90.00
#
_symmetry.space_group_name_H-M   'P 1'
#
loop_
_entity.id
_entity.type
_entity.pdbx_description
1 polymer ?
#
loop_
_entity_poly.entity_id
_entity_poly.type
_entity_poly.pdbx_seq_one_letter_code
_entity_poly.pdbx_strand_id
1 'polypeptide(L)'
;MNKDLKTIFGTQHGLDDKTVNFLTNALEKSNLPGFDYLEFKQALSALGQMDMDEPTAFKSAFAAAATMGLTKEKLVKTANHYKVVLNKENQQFDVALKNQMNTRVNGKLQEVEHLKEQIVKHQQKITQLEEQIKKFQTTIDNADNDVQEAKSRIEGTKENFLLTYQSIMNEIDKDIENINLFL
;
A
#
# COMPACT_ATOMS: atom_id res chain seq x y z
N MET A 1 45.12 -1.24 -12.59
CA MET A 1 44.69 -1.71 -13.93
C MET A 1 43.17 -1.88 -13.84
N ASN A 2 42.41 -1.08 -14.56
CA ASN A 2 40.95 -1.19 -14.56
C ASN A 2 40.60 -2.48 -15.32
N LYS A 3 40.22 -3.55 -14.59
CA LYS A 3 39.80 -4.81 -15.19
C LYS A 3 38.38 -4.60 -15.69
N ASP A 4 38.17 -4.59 -16.99
CA ASP A 4 36.82 -4.57 -17.52
C ASP A 4 36.17 -5.98 -17.40
N LEU A 5 35.87 -6.36 -16.15
CA LEU A 5 35.22 -7.64 -15.85
C LEU A 5 33.84 -7.74 -16.49
N LYS A 6 33.21 -6.60 -16.78
CA LYS A 6 31.94 -6.58 -17.50
C LYS A 6 32.09 -7.15 -18.91
N THR A 7 33.12 -6.74 -19.64
CA THR A 7 33.40 -7.27 -20.99
C THR A 7 33.76 -8.75 -20.95
N ILE A 8 34.44 -9.21 -19.87
CA ILE A 8 34.87 -10.61 -19.73
C ILE A 8 33.71 -11.56 -19.39
N PHE A 9 32.78 -11.14 -18.49
CA PHE A 9 31.72 -11.99 -18.00
C PHE A 9 30.34 -11.64 -18.59
N GLY A 10 30.18 -10.45 -19.20
CA GLY A 10 28.92 -9.95 -19.71
C GLY A 10 28.66 -10.21 -21.21
N THR A 11 29.46 -11.04 -21.87
CA THR A 11 29.41 -11.28 -23.34
C THR A 11 28.24 -12.14 -23.79
N GLN A 12 27.48 -12.78 -22.85
CA GLN A 12 26.32 -13.59 -23.18
C GLN A 12 25.10 -12.70 -23.45
N HIS A 13 24.38 -12.96 -24.55
CA HIS A 13 23.15 -12.26 -24.88
C HIS A 13 22.06 -12.51 -23.82
N GLY A 14 21.33 -11.45 -23.44
CA GLY A 14 20.18 -11.53 -22.55
C GLY A 14 20.49 -11.35 -21.06
N LEU A 15 21.73 -11.03 -20.68
CA LEU A 15 22.05 -10.69 -19.31
C LEU A 15 21.64 -9.24 -19.00
N ASP A 16 21.09 -9.03 -17.79
CA ASP A 16 20.77 -7.69 -17.30
C ASP A 16 22.06 -6.92 -16.92
N ASP A 17 22.27 -5.80 -17.59
CA ASP A 17 23.45 -4.96 -17.41
C ASP A 17 23.69 -4.52 -15.96
N LYS A 18 22.63 -4.26 -15.20
CA LYS A 18 22.75 -3.84 -13.79
C LYS A 18 23.24 -4.98 -12.92
N THR A 19 22.71 -6.16 -13.15
CA THR A 19 23.11 -7.39 -12.44
C THR A 19 24.55 -7.78 -12.78
N VAL A 20 24.94 -7.71 -14.06
CA VAL A 20 26.33 -7.94 -14.48
C VAL A 20 27.27 -6.96 -13.78
N ASN A 21 26.97 -5.66 -13.81
CA ASN A 21 27.78 -4.65 -13.13
C ASN A 21 27.87 -4.87 -11.62
N PHE A 22 26.76 -5.25 -10.97
CA PHE A 22 26.74 -5.53 -9.53
C PHE A 22 27.67 -6.69 -9.18
N LEU A 23 27.52 -7.83 -9.87
CA LEU A 23 28.30 -9.03 -9.59
C LEU A 23 29.79 -8.87 -9.96
N THR A 24 30.11 -8.20 -11.08
CA THR A 24 31.51 -7.94 -11.46
C THR A 24 32.20 -6.98 -10.51
N ASN A 25 31.47 -5.97 -9.98
CA ASN A 25 32.02 -5.10 -8.93
C ASN A 25 32.29 -5.86 -7.61
N ALA A 26 31.49 -6.86 -7.27
CA ALA A 26 31.75 -7.71 -6.10
C ALA A 26 33.02 -8.56 -6.29
N LEU A 27 33.26 -9.11 -7.50
CA LEU A 27 34.50 -9.80 -7.85
C LEU A 27 35.69 -8.86 -7.75
N GLU A 28 35.60 -7.64 -8.29
CA GLU A 28 36.68 -6.63 -8.28
C GLU A 28 37.07 -6.23 -6.84
N LYS A 29 36.07 -5.99 -5.97
CA LYS A 29 36.31 -5.69 -4.55
C LYS A 29 36.93 -6.84 -3.77
N SER A 30 36.74 -8.08 -4.24
CA SER A 30 37.26 -9.29 -3.61
C SER A 30 38.54 -9.81 -4.32
N ASN A 31 39.16 -8.96 -5.18
CA ASN A 31 40.35 -9.33 -5.93
C ASN A 31 41.48 -9.76 -5.01
N LEU A 32 42.12 -10.88 -5.35
CA LEU A 32 43.23 -11.43 -4.60
C LEU A 32 44.56 -10.84 -5.10
N PRO A 33 45.60 -10.76 -4.25
CA PRO A 33 46.88 -10.24 -4.64
C PRO A 33 47.65 -11.20 -5.59
N GLY A 34 48.26 -10.61 -6.63
CA GLY A 34 49.06 -11.35 -7.61
C GLY A 34 48.20 -11.90 -8.76
N PHE A 35 48.83 -12.76 -9.58
CA PHE A 35 48.15 -13.37 -10.72
C PHE A 35 47.21 -14.51 -10.23
N ASP A 36 45.94 -14.36 -10.52
CA ASP A 36 44.90 -15.30 -10.09
C ASP A 36 43.89 -15.65 -11.22
N TYR A 37 42.72 -16.14 -10.86
CA TYR A 37 41.68 -16.51 -11.83
C TYR A 37 41.18 -15.32 -12.66
N LEU A 38 41.10 -14.11 -12.10
CA LEU A 38 40.57 -12.96 -12.84
C LEU A 38 41.58 -12.51 -13.93
N GLU A 39 42.88 -12.45 -13.62
CA GLU A 39 43.89 -12.19 -14.61
C GLU A 39 43.96 -13.29 -15.68
N PHE A 40 43.82 -14.57 -15.26
CA PHE A 40 43.78 -15.69 -16.19
C PHE A 40 42.56 -15.59 -17.12
N LYS A 41 41.40 -15.25 -16.62
CA LYS A 41 40.17 -15.08 -17.42
C LYS A 41 40.30 -13.87 -18.38
N GLN A 42 40.92 -12.81 -17.96
CA GLN A 42 41.24 -11.65 -18.82
C GLN A 42 42.19 -12.06 -19.98
N ALA A 43 43.23 -12.83 -19.68
CA ALA A 43 44.14 -13.33 -20.71
C ALA A 43 43.41 -14.25 -21.72
N LEU A 44 42.52 -15.12 -21.24
CA LEU A 44 41.70 -15.95 -22.13
C LEU A 44 40.80 -15.10 -23.05
N SER A 45 40.17 -14.05 -22.50
CA SER A 45 39.32 -13.16 -23.29
C SER A 45 40.13 -12.46 -24.39
N ALA A 46 41.35 -12.00 -24.08
CA ALA A 46 42.22 -11.37 -25.07
C ALA A 46 42.70 -12.35 -26.18
N LEU A 47 42.99 -13.60 -25.81
CA LEU A 47 43.38 -14.63 -26.78
C LEU A 47 42.18 -15.07 -27.65
N GLY A 48 40.98 -15.11 -27.10
CA GLY A 48 39.77 -15.36 -27.87
C GLY A 48 39.47 -14.27 -28.91
N GLN A 49 39.81 -13.01 -28.62
CA GLN A 49 39.68 -11.90 -29.59
C GLN A 49 40.66 -12.02 -30.75
N MET A 50 41.70 -12.86 -30.65
CA MET A 50 42.66 -13.17 -31.69
C MET A 50 42.27 -14.45 -32.46
N ASP A 51 41.02 -14.88 -32.39
CA ASP A 51 40.50 -16.10 -33.03
C ASP A 51 41.24 -17.39 -32.64
N MET A 52 41.88 -17.40 -31.46
CA MET A 52 42.55 -18.59 -30.95
C MET A 52 41.50 -19.60 -30.42
N ASP A 53 41.65 -20.88 -30.81
CA ASP A 53 40.78 -21.94 -30.28
C ASP A 53 40.91 -22.10 -28.76
N GLU A 54 39.84 -22.51 -28.10
CA GLU A 54 39.77 -22.55 -26.65
C GLU A 54 40.87 -23.42 -25.98
N PRO A 55 41.15 -24.65 -26.44
CA PRO A 55 42.23 -25.45 -25.86
C PRO A 55 43.61 -24.79 -25.97
N THR A 56 43.91 -24.14 -27.09
CA THR A 56 45.18 -23.46 -27.30
C THR A 56 45.25 -22.18 -26.47
N ALA A 57 44.16 -21.41 -26.37
CA ALA A 57 44.08 -20.23 -25.51
C ALA A 57 44.34 -20.57 -24.04
N PHE A 58 43.71 -21.65 -23.53
CA PHE A 58 43.91 -22.11 -22.15
C PHE A 58 45.36 -22.51 -21.88
N LYS A 59 45.99 -23.26 -22.79
CA LYS A 59 47.38 -23.67 -22.66
C LYS A 59 48.34 -22.50 -22.72
N SER A 60 48.12 -21.56 -23.64
CA SER A 60 48.95 -20.36 -23.83
C SER A 60 48.84 -19.41 -22.63
N ALA A 61 47.62 -19.12 -22.18
CA ALA A 61 47.40 -18.30 -20.99
C ALA A 61 48.03 -18.93 -19.74
N PHE A 62 47.91 -20.24 -19.59
CA PHE A 62 48.49 -20.95 -18.42
C PHE A 62 50.01 -20.98 -18.49
N ALA A 63 50.60 -21.24 -19.65
CA ALA A 63 52.06 -21.22 -19.84
C ALA A 63 52.67 -19.84 -19.50
N ALA A 64 52.05 -18.77 -19.98
CA ALA A 64 52.46 -17.42 -19.64
C ALA A 64 52.32 -17.11 -18.12
N ALA A 65 51.20 -17.48 -17.52
CA ALA A 65 50.93 -17.24 -16.10
C ALA A 65 51.80 -18.08 -15.17
N ALA A 66 52.25 -19.28 -15.62
CA ALA A 66 53.16 -20.13 -14.86
C ALA A 66 54.50 -19.46 -14.62
N THR A 67 54.98 -18.60 -15.54
CA THR A 67 56.22 -17.81 -15.35
C THR A 67 56.10 -16.79 -14.21
N MET A 68 54.86 -16.43 -13.85
CA MET A 68 54.51 -15.53 -12.72
C MET A 68 54.11 -16.30 -11.47
N GLY A 69 54.34 -17.62 -11.42
CA GLY A 69 54.08 -18.47 -10.27
C GLY A 69 52.66 -18.98 -10.16
N LEU A 70 51.84 -18.93 -11.23
CA LEU A 70 50.52 -19.57 -11.24
C LEU A 70 50.66 -21.07 -11.36
N THR A 71 50.03 -21.82 -10.44
CA THR A 71 49.89 -23.29 -10.55
C THR A 71 48.44 -23.62 -10.84
N LYS A 72 48.18 -24.84 -11.30
CA LYS A 72 46.82 -25.33 -11.55
C LYS A 72 46.00 -25.32 -10.27
N GLU A 73 46.59 -25.74 -9.14
CA GLU A 73 45.96 -25.74 -7.83
C GLU A 73 45.57 -24.34 -7.37
N LYS A 74 46.48 -23.35 -7.55
CA LYS A 74 46.23 -21.95 -7.25
C LYS A 74 45.10 -21.39 -8.12
N LEU A 75 45.12 -21.67 -9.43
CA LEU A 75 44.08 -21.24 -10.37
C LEU A 75 42.69 -21.75 -9.95
N VAL A 76 42.56 -23.05 -9.67
CA VAL A 76 41.29 -23.68 -9.20
C VAL A 76 40.88 -23.11 -7.86
N LYS A 77 41.80 -22.95 -6.91
CA LYS A 77 41.54 -22.37 -5.60
C LYS A 77 40.98 -20.94 -5.70
N THR A 78 41.60 -20.09 -6.53
CA THR A 78 41.16 -18.71 -6.70
C THR A 78 39.85 -18.61 -7.48
N ALA A 79 39.59 -19.48 -8.47
CA ALA A 79 38.30 -19.59 -9.13
C ALA A 79 37.17 -19.96 -8.12
N ASN A 80 37.44 -20.92 -7.23
CA ASN A 80 36.48 -21.28 -6.17
C ASN A 80 36.27 -20.15 -5.17
N HIS A 81 37.29 -19.34 -4.85
CA HIS A 81 37.12 -18.14 -4.04
C HIS A 81 36.09 -17.21 -4.67
N TYR A 82 36.18 -16.89 -5.96
CA TYR A 82 35.21 -16.02 -6.62
C TYR A 82 33.81 -16.63 -6.73
N LYS A 83 33.68 -17.95 -6.85
CA LYS A 83 32.39 -18.64 -6.71
C LYS A 83 31.75 -18.41 -5.33
N VAL A 84 32.55 -18.47 -4.27
CA VAL A 84 32.06 -18.18 -2.91
C VAL A 84 31.63 -16.72 -2.78
N VAL A 85 32.36 -15.76 -3.37
CA VAL A 85 31.94 -14.36 -3.40
C VAL A 85 30.57 -14.18 -4.08
N LEU A 86 30.39 -14.75 -5.27
CA LEU A 86 29.12 -14.70 -5.99
C LEU A 86 27.97 -15.36 -5.22
N ASN A 87 28.20 -16.50 -4.58
CA ASN A 87 27.21 -17.18 -3.75
C ASN A 87 26.77 -16.31 -2.55
N LYS A 88 27.71 -15.59 -1.95
CA LYS A 88 27.40 -14.66 -0.86
C LYS A 88 26.53 -13.50 -1.35
N GLU A 89 26.82 -12.91 -2.49
CA GLU A 89 26.01 -11.85 -3.10
C GLU A 89 24.60 -12.37 -3.44
N ASN A 90 24.49 -13.58 -3.99
CA ASN A 90 23.20 -14.21 -4.26
C ASN A 90 22.36 -14.41 -2.98
N GLN A 91 22.96 -14.90 -1.90
CA GLN A 91 22.28 -15.05 -0.62
C GLN A 91 21.79 -13.71 -0.05
N GLN A 92 22.62 -12.65 -0.16
CA GLN A 92 22.23 -11.29 0.29
C GLN A 92 21.08 -10.74 -0.55
N PHE A 93 21.11 -10.98 -1.87
CA PHE A 93 20.03 -10.60 -2.77
C PHE A 93 18.70 -11.30 -2.40
N ASP A 94 18.74 -12.61 -2.14
CA ASP A 94 17.56 -13.39 -1.73
C ASP A 94 16.94 -12.87 -0.43
N VAL A 95 17.78 -12.51 0.55
CA VAL A 95 17.31 -11.90 1.81
C VAL A 95 16.67 -10.53 1.55
N ALA A 96 17.32 -9.70 0.74
CA ALA A 96 16.79 -8.37 0.39
C ALA A 96 15.45 -8.47 -0.36
N LEU A 97 15.34 -9.42 -1.30
CA LEU A 97 14.12 -9.69 -2.06
C LEU A 97 12.97 -10.14 -1.14
N LYS A 98 13.23 -11.08 -0.22
CA LYS A 98 12.25 -11.53 0.78
C LYS A 98 11.76 -10.38 1.66
N ASN A 99 12.67 -9.54 2.13
CA ASN A 99 12.31 -8.37 2.94
C ASN A 99 11.47 -7.38 2.15
N GLN A 100 11.81 -7.12 0.90
CA GLN A 100 11.05 -6.23 0.02
C GLN A 100 9.65 -6.79 -0.28
N MET A 101 9.54 -8.09 -0.51
CA MET A 101 8.26 -8.78 -0.69
C MET A 101 7.38 -8.65 0.55
N ASN A 102 7.94 -8.93 1.74
CA ASN A 102 7.20 -8.81 2.99
C ASN A 102 6.74 -7.37 3.26
N THR A 103 7.62 -6.39 3.09
CA THR A 103 7.29 -5.00 3.43
C THR A 103 6.35 -4.36 2.42
N ARG A 104 6.61 -4.54 1.12
CA ARG A 104 5.86 -3.83 0.08
C ARG A 104 4.61 -4.56 -0.39
N VAL A 105 4.65 -5.88 -0.48
CA VAL A 105 3.52 -6.67 -0.99
C VAL A 105 2.62 -7.12 0.15
N ASN A 106 3.15 -7.90 1.09
CA ASN A 106 2.33 -8.43 2.18
C ASN A 106 1.80 -7.34 3.11
N GLY A 107 2.60 -6.29 3.40
CA GLY A 107 2.14 -5.14 4.17
C GLY A 107 0.98 -4.42 3.48
N LYS A 108 1.05 -4.26 2.15
CA LYS A 108 -0.04 -3.63 1.39
C LYS A 108 -1.30 -4.48 1.32
N LEU A 109 -1.16 -5.82 1.22
CA LEU A 109 -2.29 -6.74 1.25
C LEU A 109 -3.01 -6.70 2.61
N GLN A 110 -2.27 -6.65 3.72
CA GLN A 110 -2.85 -6.51 5.06
C GLN A 110 -3.58 -5.18 5.25
N GLU A 111 -3.01 -4.08 4.75
CA GLU A 111 -3.67 -2.77 4.77
C GLU A 111 -5.00 -2.80 4.01
N VAL A 112 -5.03 -3.39 2.82
CA VAL A 112 -6.25 -3.53 2.01
C VAL A 112 -7.31 -4.34 2.75
N GLU A 113 -6.93 -5.45 3.37
CA GLU A 113 -7.89 -6.29 4.12
C GLU A 113 -8.46 -5.54 5.34
N HIS A 114 -7.62 -4.84 6.10
CA HIS A 114 -8.07 -4.00 7.20
C HIS A 114 -9.05 -2.91 6.75
N LEU A 115 -8.77 -2.25 5.61
CA LEU A 115 -9.68 -1.24 5.05
C LEU A 115 -11.03 -1.83 4.64
N LYS A 116 -11.07 -3.04 4.08
CA LYS A 116 -12.32 -3.74 3.77
C LYS A 116 -13.15 -4.01 5.03
N GLU A 117 -12.51 -4.46 6.11
CA GLU A 117 -13.21 -4.66 7.38
C GLU A 117 -13.78 -3.34 7.93
N GLN A 118 -13.05 -2.24 7.81
CA GLN A 118 -13.56 -0.93 8.22
C GLN A 118 -14.76 -0.48 7.37
N ILE A 119 -14.71 -0.71 6.06
CA ILE A 119 -15.85 -0.41 5.18
C ILE A 119 -17.11 -1.16 5.65
N VAL A 120 -17.01 -2.45 5.95
CA VAL A 120 -18.14 -3.24 6.46
C VAL A 120 -18.69 -2.66 7.78
N LYS A 121 -17.83 -2.30 8.73
CA LYS A 121 -18.23 -1.66 9.99
C LYS A 121 -18.93 -0.32 9.77
N HIS A 122 -18.40 0.50 8.88
CA HIS A 122 -19.02 1.79 8.54
C HIS A 122 -20.38 1.61 7.86
N GLN A 123 -20.51 0.61 6.97
CA GLN A 123 -21.79 0.30 6.33
C GLN A 123 -22.87 -0.09 7.36
N GLN A 124 -22.51 -0.94 8.33
CA GLN A 124 -23.42 -1.29 9.43
C GLN A 124 -23.83 -0.07 10.26
N LYS A 125 -22.87 0.84 10.52
CA LYS A 125 -23.16 2.08 11.25
C LYS A 125 -24.10 3.01 10.48
N ILE A 126 -23.92 3.11 9.17
CA ILE A 126 -24.81 3.88 8.29
C ILE A 126 -26.24 3.35 8.40
N THR A 127 -26.45 2.04 8.25
CA THR A 127 -27.78 1.43 8.38
C THR A 127 -28.43 1.73 9.74
N GLN A 128 -27.67 1.63 10.84
CA GLN A 128 -28.18 1.97 12.17
C GLN A 128 -28.59 3.45 12.29
N LEU A 129 -27.80 4.36 11.72
CA LEU A 129 -28.12 5.79 11.73
C LEU A 129 -29.34 6.11 10.86
N GLU A 130 -29.50 5.46 9.72
CA GLU A 130 -30.67 5.60 8.87
C GLU A 130 -31.95 5.17 9.59
N GLU A 131 -31.91 4.06 10.32
CA GLU A 131 -33.04 3.62 11.16
C GLU A 131 -33.36 4.63 12.27
N GLN A 132 -32.36 5.21 12.92
CA GLN A 132 -32.55 6.25 13.94
C GLN A 132 -33.18 7.51 13.36
N ILE A 133 -32.69 7.97 12.21
CA ILE A 133 -33.26 9.12 11.49
C ILE A 133 -34.74 8.87 11.18
N LYS A 134 -35.09 7.69 10.67
CA LYS A 134 -36.47 7.32 10.38
C LYS A 134 -37.35 7.38 11.63
N LYS A 135 -36.87 6.86 12.78
CA LYS A 135 -37.57 6.95 14.05
C LYS A 135 -37.79 8.38 14.51
N PHE A 136 -36.77 9.23 14.42
CA PHE A 136 -36.87 10.63 14.80
C PHE A 136 -37.86 11.39 13.91
N GLN A 137 -37.84 11.12 12.59
CA GLN A 137 -38.78 11.73 11.65
C GLN A 137 -40.22 11.37 12.01
N THR A 138 -40.50 10.09 12.27
CA THR A 138 -41.85 9.65 12.72
C THR A 138 -42.28 10.34 14.01
N THR A 139 -41.37 10.54 14.97
CA THR A 139 -41.68 11.24 16.22
C THR A 139 -42.00 12.71 15.97
N ILE A 140 -41.26 13.38 15.08
CA ILE A 140 -41.49 14.77 14.68
C ILE A 140 -42.87 14.90 14.01
N ASP A 141 -43.14 14.05 13.03
CA ASP A 141 -44.42 14.08 12.29
C ASP A 141 -45.62 13.86 13.22
N ASN A 142 -45.52 12.96 14.21
CA ASN A 142 -46.54 12.74 15.22
C ASN A 142 -46.71 13.98 16.12
N ALA A 143 -45.62 14.59 16.57
CA ALA A 143 -45.69 15.80 17.40
C ALA A 143 -46.32 16.97 16.67
N ASP A 144 -46.09 17.15 15.39
CA ASP A 144 -46.74 18.17 14.57
C ASP A 144 -48.25 17.94 14.48
N ASN A 145 -48.70 16.73 14.29
CA ASN A 145 -50.14 16.37 14.30
C ASN A 145 -50.77 16.64 15.66
N ASP A 146 -50.13 16.23 16.75
CA ASP A 146 -50.60 16.45 18.11
C ASP A 146 -50.76 17.96 18.42
N VAL A 147 -49.81 18.77 17.96
CA VAL A 147 -49.87 20.25 18.10
C VAL A 147 -51.05 20.84 17.31
N GLN A 148 -51.31 20.38 16.08
CA GLN A 148 -52.43 20.86 15.28
C GLN A 148 -53.78 20.49 15.90
N GLU A 149 -53.92 19.25 16.39
CA GLU A 149 -55.14 18.82 17.12
C GLU A 149 -55.36 19.65 18.39
N ALA A 150 -54.30 19.90 19.17
CA ALA A 150 -54.41 20.71 20.39
C ALA A 150 -54.85 22.15 20.08
N LYS A 151 -54.28 22.77 19.03
CA LYS A 151 -54.71 24.11 18.58
C LYS A 151 -56.18 24.11 18.18
N SER A 152 -56.65 23.17 17.39
CA SER A 152 -58.03 23.07 16.97
C SER A 152 -59.01 22.94 18.16
N ARG A 153 -58.65 22.13 19.16
CA ARG A 153 -59.46 21.97 20.41
C ARG A 153 -59.51 23.27 21.21
N ILE A 154 -58.41 24.02 21.32
CA ILE A 154 -58.31 25.30 22.01
C ILE A 154 -59.18 26.35 21.31
N GLU A 155 -59.10 26.43 19.98
CA GLU A 155 -59.92 27.34 19.19
C GLU A 155 -61.41 27.04 19.34
N GLY A 156 -61.84 25.79 19.22
CA GLY A 156 -63.21 25.36 19.44
C GLY A 156 -63.72 25.67 20.85
N THR A 157 -62.87 25.47 21.87
CA THR A 157 -63.22 25.86 23.26
C THR A 157 -63.40 27.36 23.40
N LYS A 158 -62.55 28.18 22.78
CA LYS A 158 -62.64 29.62 22.78
C LYS A 158 -63.92 30.10 22.10
N GLU A 159 -64.26 29.58 20.95
CA GLU A 159 -65.50 29.92 20.23
C GLU A 159 -66.75 29.59 21.06
N ASN A 160 -66.81 28.42 21.62
CA ASN A 160 -67.92 28.00 22.49
C ASN A 160 -68.04 28.90 23.73
N PHE A 161 -66.90 29.28 24.33
CA PHE A 161 -66.91 30.22 25.46
C PHE A 161 -67.46 31.60 25.05
N LEU A 162 -67.01 32.16 23.95
CA LEU A 162 -67.45 33.45 23.45
C LEU A 162 -68.96 33.46 23.11
N LEU A 163 -69.45 32.40 22.46
CA LEU A 163 -70.87 32.27 22.16
C LEU A 163 -71.73 32.21 23.44
N THR A 164 -71.29 31.41 24.41
CA THR A 164 -71.99 31.30 25.70
C THR A 164 -71.96 32.60 26.48
N TYR A 165 -70.80 33.27 26.53
CA TYR A 165 -70.62 34.59 27.14
C TYR A 165 -71.56 35.63 26.53
N GLN A 166 -71.59 35.71 25.20
CA GLN A 166 -72.43 36.70 24.48
C GLN A 166 -73.94 36.41 24.73
N SER A 167 -74.35 35.11 24.79
CA SER A 167 -75.74 34.73 25.11
C SER A 167 -76.14 35.17 26.50
N ILE A 168 -75.33 34.96 27.51
CA ILE A 168 -75.58 35.36 28.90
C ILE A 168 -75.64 36.91 29.02
N MET A 169 -74.69 37.61 28.36
CA MET A 169 -74.71 39.05 28.36
C MET A 169 -75.97 39.65 27.75
N ASN A 170 -76.41 39.10 26.61
CA ASN A 170 -77.66 39.53 25.97
C ASN A 170 -78.88 39.28 26.84
N GLU A 171 -78.91 38.14 27.61
CA GLU A 171 -79.95 37.85 28.55
C GLU A 171 -80.00 38.85 29.73
N ILE A 172 -78.82 39.17 30.29
CA ILE A 172 -78.70 40.18 31.36
C ILE A 172 -79.10 41.55 30.84
N ASP A 173 -78.71 41.99 29.65
CA ASP A 173 -79.11 43.25 29.07
C ASP A 173 -80.62 43.34 28.91
N LYS A 174 -81.27 42.29 28.45
CA LYS A 174 -82.71 42.17 28.34
C LYS A 174 -83.40 42.27 29.71
N ASP A 175 -82.85 41.62 30.73
CA ASP A 175 -83.34 41.72 32.09
C ASP A 175 -83.23 43.17 32.64
N ILE A 176 -82.15 43.88 32.39
CA ILE A 176 -81.92 45.25 32.72
C ILE A 176 -83.00 46.15 32.04
N GLU A 177 -83.23 45.93 30.75
CA GLU A 177 -84.30 46.66 30.02
C GLU A 177 -85.69 46.40 30.67
N ASN A 178 -86.00 45.16 30.98
CA ASN A 178 -87.30 44.79 31.63
C ASN A 178 -87.38 45.39 33.03
N ILE A 179 -86.36 45.41 33.83
CA ILE A 179 -86.28 46.04 35.13
C ILE A 179 -86.63 47.53 35.04
N ASN A 180 -85.98 48.21 34.07
CA ASN A 180 -86.23 49.65 33.86
C ASN A 180 -87.67 49.95 33.35
N LEU A 181 -88.23 48.96 32.65
CA LEU A 181 -89.60 49.14 32.09
C LEU A 181 -90.76 48.88 33.09
N PHE A 182 -90.54 47.85 33.98
CA PHE A 182 -91.59 47.35 34.79
C PHE A 182 -91.50 47.71 36.29
N LEU A 183 -90.33 48.17 36.73
CA LEU A 183 -90.11 48.63 38.11
C LEU A 183 -89.82 50.13 38.16
#